data_97f4c49a8f1bff4b200a32146ba19f41
#
_entry.id   97f4c49a8f1bff4b200a32146ba19f41
#
_cell.length_a   1.000
_cell.length_b   1.000
_cell.length_c   1.000
_cell.angle_alpha   90.00
_cell.angle_beta   90.00
_cell.angle_gamma   90.00
#
_symmetry.space_group_name_H-M   'P 1'
#
loop_
_entity.id
_entity.type
_entity.pdbx_description
1 polymer ?
#
loop_
_entity_poly.entity_id
_entity_poly.type
_entity_poly.pdbx_seq_one_letter_code
_entity_poly.pdbx_strand_id
1 'polypeptide(L)'
;MAEACRVRRMKLGSQGLEVSAQGLGCMALSARYGAPKPETDAIALLHHAINSGVTFFDTSDMYGPETNELLLGKALKDGVKEKVELATKFGFFIVEGEISEVRGDPEYVRAACEASLKRLDIACIDLYYQHRIDTRVPIEITMRELKKLVEEGKIKYIGLSEASASTIRRAHAVHPITAVQIEWSLWSRDAEEDIIPICRELGIGIVAYSPLGRGFLAAGPKLAENLENDDFRKATTVICIKTHD
;
A
#
# COMPACT_ATOMS: atom_id res chain seq x y z
N MET A 1 31.66 6.88 -16.44
CA MET A 1 30.72 6.18 -15.55
C MET A 1 29.32 6.59 -15.98
N ALA A 2 28.48 5.65 -16.40
CA ALA A 2 27.10 5.98 -16.77
C ALA A 2 26.41 6.56 -15.52
N GLU A 3 25.78 7.72 -15.67
CA GLU A 3 24.94 8.33 -14.66
C GLU A 3 23.83 7.30 -14.31
N ALA A 4 23.83 6.79 -13.10
CA ALA A 4 22.80 5.84 -12.69
C ALA A 4 21.44 6.52 -12.91
N CYS A 5 20.58 5.92 -13.72
CA CYS A 5 19.24 6.43 -14.02
C CYS A 5 18.45 6.48 -12.71
N ARG A 6 18.45 7.65 -12.06
CA ARG A 6 17.68 7.86 -10.83
C ARG A 6 16.20 7.87 -11.15
N VAL A 7 15.41 7.17 -10.34
CA VAL A 7 13.95 7.21 -10.42
C VAL A 7 13.49 8.67 -10.24
N ARG A 8 12.72 9.18 -11.20
CA ARG A 8 12.21 10.55 -11.13
C ARG A 8 11.24 10.70 -9.97
N ARG A 9 11.19 11.89 -9.38
CA ARG A 9 10.15 12.26 -8.41
C ARG A 9 8.92 12.83 -9.13
N MET A 10 7.75 12.67 -8.53
CA MET A 10 6.49 13.20 -9.03
C MET A 10 5.55 13.56 -7.89
N LYS A 11 4.65 14.48 -8.15
CA LYS A 11 3.54 14.79 -7.24
C LYS A 11 2.53 13.66 -7.27
N LEU A 12 2.13 13.20 -6.07
CA LEU A 12 1.05 12.23 -5.90
C LEU A 12 -0.21 12.99 -5.46
N GLY A 13 -1.10 13.23 -6.41
CA GLY A 13 -2.27 14.09 -6.18
C GLY A 13 -1.94 15.58 -6.10
N SER A 14 -2.90 16.36 -5.59
CA SER A 14 -2.85 17.84 -5.58
C SER A 14 -2.44 18.44 -4.22
N GLN A 15 -2.19 17.62 -3.20
CA GLN A 15 -2.00 18.10 -1.82
C GLN A 15 -0.54 18.26 -1.40
N GLY A 16 0.38 18.17 -2.34
CA GLY A 16 1.79 18.47 -2.13
C GLY A 16 2.68 17.28 -1.75
N LEU A 17 2.13 16.06 -1.67
CA LEU A 17 2.95 14.87 -1.50
C LEU A 17 3.77 14.62 -2.76
N GLU A 18 5.08 14.54 -2.62
CA GLU A 18 6.01 14.15 -3.69
C GLU A 18 6.66 12.81 -3.36
N VAL A 19 6.66 11.90 -4.32
CA VAL A 19 7.18 10.53 -4.17
C VAL A 19 8.04 10.16 -5.39
N SER A 20 8.84 9.10 -5.27
CA SER A 20 9.43 8.47 -6.46
C SER A 20 8.34 7.89 -7.36
N ALA A 21 8.48 8.03 -8.68
CA ALA A 21 7.49 7.55 -9.66
C ALA A 21 7.30 6.02 -9.63
N GLN A 22 8.30 5.30 -9.13
CA GLN A 22 8.22 3.88 -8.80
C GLN A 22 8.25 3.75 -7.28
N GLY A 23 7.23 3.10 -6.70
CA GLY A 23 7.19 2.74 -5.30
C GLY A 23 7.59 1.29 -5.08
N LEU A 24 8.06 0.98 -3.88
CA LEU A 24 8.36 -0.38 -3.47
C LEU A 24 7.25 -0.91 -2.56
N GLY A 25 6.45 -1.86 -3.08
CA GLY A 25 5.52 -2.65 -2.27
C GLY A 25 6.28 -3.67 -1.44
N CYS A 26 6.14 -3.60 -0.12
CA CYS A 26 6.95 -4.40 0.81
C CYS A 26 6.30 -5.74 1.20
N MET A 27 5.07 -6.04 0.77
CA MET A 27 4.33 -7.23 1.15
C MET A 27 5.13 -8.54 0.97
N ALA A 28 5.81 -8.67 -0.18
CA ALA A 28 6.54 -9.89 -0.54
C ALA A 28 7.79 -10.16 0.34
N LEU A 29 8.20 -9.19 1.18
CA LEU A 29 9.31 -9.39 2.12
C LEU A 29 8.91 -10.28 3.30
N SER A 30 7.62 -10.30 3.65
CA SER A 30 7.12 -11.00 4.85
C SER A 30 6.00 -12.01 4.59
N ALA A 31 5.36 -11.99 3.41
CA ALA A 31 4.18 -12.83 3.15
C ALA A 31 3.84 -13.01 1.68
N ARG A 32 3.04 -14.02 1.39
CA ARG A 32 2.22 -14.30 0.19
C ARG A 32 2.95 -14.75 -1.08
N TYR A 33 4.17 -14.32 -1.34
CA TYR A 33 4.92 -14.71 -2.55
C TYR A 33 6.07 -15.63 -2.17
N GLY A 34 5.72 -16.80 -1.59
CA GLY A 34 6.66 -17.76 -1.02
C GLY A 34 7.10 -17.39 0.41
N ALA A 35 8.13 -18.07 0.90
CA ALA A 35 8.64 -17.88 2.25
C ALA A 35 9.12 -16.45 2.54
N PRO A 36 8.95 -15.94 3.77
CA PRO A 36 9.50 -14.66 4.18
C PRO A 36 10.99 -14.57 3.88
N LYS A 37 11.46 -13.40 3.44
CA LYS A 37 12.89 -13.18 3.18
C LYS A 37 13.65 -13.06 4.49
N PRO A 38 14.90 -13.56 4.56
CA PRO A 38 15.77 -13.30 5.70
C PRO A 38 15.85 -11.80 5.99
N GLU A 39 15.79 -11.42 7.27
CA GLU A 39 15.73 -10.00 7.69
C GLU A 39 16.89 -9.17 7.12
N THR A 40 18.11 -9.73 7.16
CA THR A 40 19.31 -9.07 6.62
C THR A 40 19.21 -8.76 5.14
N ASP A 41 18.67 -9.72 4.36
CA ASP A 41 18.53 -9.57 2.91
C ASP A 41 17.42 -8.56 2.57
N ALA A 42 16.33 -8.60 3.35
CA ALA A 42 15.22 -7.66 3.19
C ALA A 42 15.67 -6.22 3.50
N ILE A 43 16.42 -6.00 4.58
CA ILE A 43 16.99 -4.67 4.92
C ILE A 43 17.97 -4.21 3.85
N ALA A 44 18.85 -5.09 3.37
CA ALA A 44 19.78 -4.77 2.29
C ALA A 44 19.05 -4.36 1.01
N LEU A 45 17.97 -5.06 0.65
CA LEU A 45 17.13 -4.71 -0.50
C LEU A 45 16.45 -3.33 -0.33
N LEU A 46 15.91 -3.04 0.85
CA LEU A 46 15.29 -1.74 1.15
C LEU A 46 16.32 -0.60 1.00
N HIS A 47 17.50 -0.75 1.55
CA HIS A 47 18.57 0.23 1.42
C HIS A 47 19.08 0.36 -0.03
N HIS A 48 19.15 -0.74 -0.79
CA HIS A 48 19.48 -0.71 -2.21
C HIS A 48 18.44 0.09 -3.01
N ALA A 49 17.16 -0.12 -2.74
CA ALA A 49 16.08 0.63 -3.38
C ALA A 49 16.21 2.15 -3.14
N ILE A 50 16.44 2.56 -1.87
CA ILE A 50 16.66 3.97 -1.50
C ILE A 50 17.85 4.55 -2.27
N ASN A 51 18.98 3.84 -2.29
CA ASN A 51 20.19 4.28 -2.99
C ASN A 51 19.99 4.38 -4.51
N SER A 52 19.04 3.62 -5.07
CA SER A 52 18.62 3.67 -6.47
C SER A 52 17.59 4.77 -6.76
N GLY A 53 17.17 5.53 -5.73
CA GLY A 53 16.23 6.65 -5.86
C GLY A 53 14.76 6.27 -5.72
N VAL A 54 14.44 5.04 -5.27
CA VAL A 54 13.07 4.66 -4.88
C VAL A 54 12.85 5.13 -3.45
N THR A 55 11.96 6.11 -3.27
CA THR A 55 11.70 6.72 -1.96
C THR A 55 10.31 6.42 -1.42
N PHE A 56 9.39 5.95 -2.25
CA PHE A 56 8.02 5.64 -1.83
C PHE A 56 7.91 4.17 -1.44
N PHE A 57 7.74 3.90 -0.14
CA PHE A 57 7.60 2.57 0.41
C PHE A 57 6.18 2.34 0.90
N ASP A 58 5.63 1.15 0.55
CA ASP A 58 4.26 0.78 0.86
C ASP A 58 4.21 -0.52 1.65
N THR A 59 3.68 -0.46 2.87
CA THR A 59 3.46 -1.59 3.76
C THR A 59 2.00 -1.65 4.23
N SER A 60 1.69 -2.47 5.22
CA SER A 60 0.40 -2.59 5.90
C SER A 60 0.57 -3.33 7.23
N ASP A 61 -0.31 -3.04 8.18
CA ASP A 61 -0.44 -3.77 9.45
C ASP A 61 -0.72 -5.27 9.25
N MET A 62 -1.43 -5.63 8.16
CA MET A 62 -1.76 -7.03 7.85
C MET A 62 -0.61 -7.81 7.19
N TYR A 63 0.49 -7.18 6.77
CA TYR A 63 1.56 -7.88 6.07
C TYR A 63 2.44 -8.67 7.04
N GLY A 64 2.41 -10.01 6.92
CA GLY A 64 3.15 -10.95 7.73
C GLY A 64 2.71 -11.10 9.19
N PRO A 65 1.45 -11.06 9.60
CA PRO A 65 0.79 -9.94 10.28
C PRO A 65 1.76 -9.14 11.16
N GLU A 66 1.76 -7.83 10.96
CA GLU A 66 2.58 -6.85 11.70
C GLU A 66 4.10 -6.94 11.48
N THR A 67 4.64 -8.11 11.11
CA THR A 67 6.10 -8.33 11.00
C THR A 67 6.73 -7.49 9.90
N ASN A 68 5.97 -7.10 8.86
CA ASN A 68 6.45 -6.23 7.79
C ASN A 68 6.73 -4.81 8.30
N GLU A 69 5.84 -4.23 9.11
CA GLU A 69 6.06 -2.91 9.73
C GLU A 69 7.26 -2.94 10.69
N LEU A 70 7.42 -4.01 11.48
CA LEU A 70 8.59 -4.18 12.35
C LEU A 70 9.90 -4.26 11.54
N LEU A 71 9.89 -4.95 10.41
CA LEU A 71 11.04 -5.02 9.49
C LEU A 71 11.39 -3.64 8.94
N LEU A 72 10.38 -2.88 8.48
CA LEU A 72 10.61 -1.53 7.97
C LEU A 72 11.09 -0.60 9.08
N GLY A 73 10.54 -0.69 10.30
CA GLY A 73 11.01 0.07 11.45
C GLY A 73 12.52 -0.13 11.71
N LYS A 74 13.00 -1.36 11.58
CA LYS A 74 14.45 -1.65 11.68
C LYS A 74 15.26 -1.05 10.53
N ALA A 75 14.75 -1.20 9.29
CA ALA A 75 15.45 -0.72 8.09
C ALA A 75 15.53 0.81 8.00
N LEU A 76 14.58 1.51 8.61
CA LEU A 76 14.45 2.98 8.53
C LEU A 76 15.10 3.73 9.71
N LYS A 77 15.87 3.05 10.57
CA LYS A 77 16.63 3.67 11.66
C LYS A 77 17.75 4.58 11.15
N ASP A 78 18.40 5.24 12.09
CA ASP A 78 19.65 6.01 11.91
C ASP A 78 19.56 7.06 10.78
N GLY A 79 18.43 7.78 10.70
CA GLY A 79 18.21 8.84 9.72
C GLY A 79 17.85 8.37 8.32
N VAL A 80 17.51 7.08 8.16
CA VAL A 80 17.07 6.55 6.86
C VAL A 80 15.63 6.94 6.56
N LYS A 81 14.77 7.07 7.60
CA LYS A 81 13.35 7.47 7.45
C LYS A 81 13.15 8.80 6.71
N GLU A 82 14.06 9.75 6.92
CA GLU A 82 13.99 11.08 6.28
C GLU A 82 14.19 11.04 4.76
N LYS A 83 14.66 9.90 4.23
CA LYS A 83 14.89 9.70 2.79
C LYS A 83 13.72 9.05 2.09
N VAL A 84 12.65 8.68 2.82
CA VAL A 84 11.53 7.93 2.27
C VAL A 84 10.19 8.55 2.65
N GLU A 85 9.23 8.43 1.76
CA GLU A 85 7.82 8.63 1.99
C GLU A 85 7.21 7.24 2.29
N LEU A 86 6.75 7.05 3.52
CA LEU A 86 6.25 5.77 4.00
C LEU A 86 4.72 5.74 4.00
N ALA A 87 4.16 4.78 3.30
CA ALA A 87 2.75 4.46 3.34
C ALA A 87 2.51 3.17 4.12
N THR A 88 1.48 3.17 4.97
CA THR A 88 0.93 1.96 5.59
C THR A 88 -0.59 1.99 5.60
N LYS A 89 -1.23 0.87 5.99
CA LYS A 89 -2.66 0.67 5.85
C LYS A 89 -3.24 0.02 7.09
N PHE A 90 -4.51 0.31 7.37
CA PHE A 90 -5.34 -0.34 8.39
C PHE A 90 -6.65 -0.85 7.77
N GLY A 91 -7.42 -1.60 8.52
CA GLY A 91 -8.78 -1.99 8.14
C GLY A 91 -9.06 -3.47 8.28
N PHE A 92 -8.06 -4.33 8.18
CA PHE A 92 -8.21 -5.74 8.45
C PHE A 92 -7.98 -6.02 9.94
N PHE A 93 -9.04 -6.42 10.63
CA PHE A 93 -8.94 -6.89 12.01
C PHE A 93 -8.57 -8.37 12.00
N ILE A 94 -7.42 -8.67 12.59
CA ILE A 94 -6.82 -10.01 12.58
C ILE A 94 -6.97 -10.64 13.96
N VAL A 95 -7.48 -11.87 14.01
CA VAL A 95 -7.59 -12.69 15.21
C VAL A 95 -6.89 -14.02 14.92
N GLU A 96 -5.95 -14.41 15.78
CA GLU A 96 -5.19 -15.67 15.65
C GLU A 96 -4.51 -15.85 14.26
N GLY A 97 -4.09 -14.75 13.65
CA GLY A 97 -3.43 -14.76 12.33
C GLY A 97 -4.36 -14.76 11.11
N GLU A 98 -5.67 -14.82 11.32
CA GLU A 98 -6.69 -14.82 10.26
C GLU A 98 -7.44 -13.49 10.24
N ILE A 99 -7.87 -13.06 9.04
CA ILE A 99 -8.72 -11.88 8.89
C ILE A 99 -10.11 -12.22 9.42
N SER A 100 -10.49 -11.61 10.54
CA SER A 100 -11.81 -11.79 11.13
C SER A 100 -12.86 -10.89 10.48
N GLU A 101 -12.53 -9.61 10.29
CA GLU A 101 -13.43 -8.62 9.70
C GLU A 101 -12.67 -7.41 9.14
N VAL A 102 -13.37 -6.56 8.40
CA VAL A 102 -12.90 -5.22 8.04
C VAL A 102 -13.47 -4.22 9.03
N ARG A 103 -12.65 -3.33 9.58
CA ARG A 103 -13.07 -2.30 10.55
C ARG A 103 -12.71 -0.89 10.10
N GLY A 104 -13.67 0.03 10.25
CA GLY A 104 -13.52 1.46 9.95
C GLY A 104 -14.06 2.38 11.05
N ASP A 105 -14.42 1.82 12.21
CA ASP A 105 -14.90 2.59 13.34
C ASP A 105 -13.78 3.43 13.97
N PRO A 106 -14.09 4.62 14.55
CA PRO A 106 -13.10 5.58 15.02
C PRO A 106 -12.12 5.03 16.06
N GLU A 107 -12.61 4.19 16.97
CA GLU A 107 -11.79 3.59 18.03
C GLU A 107 -10.73 2.67 17.43
N TYR A 108 -11.13 1.80 16.50
CA TYR A 108 -10.21 0.92 15.80
C TYR A 108 -9.21 1.69 14.92
N VAL A 109 -9.68 2.67 14.15
CA VAL A 109 -8.80 3.50 13.29
C VAL A 109 -7.68 4.13 14.09
N ARG A 110 -8.00 4.70 15.24
CA ARG A 110 -7.01 5.31 16.14
C ARG A 110 -6.04 4.28 16.71
N ALA A 111 -6.55 3.20 17.26
CA ALA A 111 -5.73 2.14 17.84
C ALA A 111 -4.77 1.52 16.80
N ALA A 112 -5.26 1.25 15.60
CA ALA A 112 -4.45 0.73 14.49
C ALA A 112 -3.34 1.71 14.07
N CYS A 113 -3.64 3.00 13.98
CA CYS A 113 -2.64 4.03 13.66
C CYS A 113 -1.53 4.08 14.72
N GLU A 114 -1.90 4.13 15.99
CA GLU A 114 -0.93 4.18 17.11
C GLU A 114 -0.09 2.91 17.17
N ALA A 115 -0.67 1.75 16.90
CA ALA A 115 0.05 0.49 16.81
C ALA A 115 1.04 0.48 15.63
N SER A 116 0.65 0.98 14.45
CA SER A 116 1.55 1.10 13.28
C SER A 116 2.71 2.06 13.55
N LEU A 117 2.45 3.24 14.15
CA LEU A 117 3.50 4.18 14.55
C LEU A 117 4.53 3.52 15.49
N LYS A 118 4.05 2.74 16.45
CA LYS A 118 4.90 2.00 17.40
C LYS A 118 5.74 0.93 16.71
N ARG A 119 5.15 0.13 15.80
CA ARG A 119 5.88 -0.94 15.09
C ARG A 119 6.92 -0.37 14.12
N LEU A 120 6.57 0.71 13.44
CA LEU A 120 7.46 1.41 12.52
C LEU A 120 8.54 2.24 13.23
N ASP A 121 8.39 2.49 14.54
CA ASP A 121 9.29 3.33 15.37
C ASP A 121 9.44 4.75 14.78
N ILE A 122 8.31 5.37 14.40
CA ILE A 122 8.23 6.71 13.81
C ILE A 122 7.18 7.58 14.51
N ALA A 123 7.35 8.88 14.46
CA ALA A 123 6.40 9.83 15.05
C ALA A 123 5.20 10.14 14.13
N CYS A 124 5.37 9.99 12.81
CA CYS A 124 4.34 10.35 11.83
C CYS A 124 4.44 9.47 10.59
N ILE A 125 3.28 8.98 10.10
CA ILE A 125 3.13 8.24 8.85
C ILE A 125 2.93 9.25 7.72
N ASP A 126 3.63 9.11 6.58
CA ASP A 126 3.46 10.05 5.47
C ASP A 126 2.11 9.85 4.77
N LEU A 127 1.72 8.61 4.44
CA LEU A 127 0.44 8.32 3.80
C LEU A 127 -0.24 7.13 4.48
N TYR A 128 -1.45 7.34 5.00
CA TYR A 128 -2.19 6.31 5.73
C TYR A 128 -3.45 5.93 4.99
N TYR A 129 -3.57 4.65 4.61
CA TYR A 129 -4.70 4.14 3.86
C TYR A 129 -5.70 3.38 4.71
N GLN A 130 -7.00 3.55 4.41
CA GLN A 130 -7.95 2.48 4.70
C GLN A 130 -7.81 1.39 3.63
N HIS A 131 -7.40 0.18 4.04
CA HIS A 131 -7.02 -0.93 3.13
C HIS A 131 -8.22 -1.51 2.40
N ARG A 132 -9.36 -1.65 3.09
CA ARG A 132 -10.67 -2.02 2.54
C ARG A 132 -11.75 -1.25 3.27
N ILE A 133 -12.83 -0.93 2.57
CA ILE A 133 -13.93 -0.15 3.13
C ILE A 133 -14.80 -1.02 4.02
N ASP A 134 -15.00 -0.61 5.27
CA ASP A 134 -15.99 -1.22 6.15
C ASP A 134 -17.39 -0.76 5.73
N THR A 135 -18.18 -1.66 5.17
CA THR A 135 -19.53 -1.37 4.67
C THR A 135 -20.56 -1.15 5.78
N ARG A 136 -20.22 -1.45 7.03
CA ARG A 136 -21.07 -1.25 8.21
C ARG A 136 -20.93 0.15 8.81
N VAL A 137 -19.82 0.83 8.50
CA VAL A 137 -19.50 2.17 9.00
C VAL A 137 -19.54 3.16 7.84
N PRO A 138 -20.39 4.20 7.88
CA PRO A 138 -20.37 5.26 6.89
C PRO A 138 -18.96 5.84 6.74
N ILE A 139 -18.47 5.96 5.52
CA ILE A 139 -17.08 6.41 5.24
C ILE A 139 -16.77 7.77 5.86
N GLU A 140 -17.77 8.62 6.01
CA GLU A 140 -17.63 9.94 6.62
C GLU A 140 -17.23 9.86 8.09
N ILE A 141 -17.62 8.81 8.80
CA ILE A 141 -17.23 8.58 10.20
C ILE A 141 -15.74 8.22 10.27
N THR A 142 -15.31 7.27 9.46
CA THR A 142 -13.88 6.89 9.33
C THR A 142 -13.03 8.10 8.94
N MET A 143 -13.47 8.88 7.96
CA MET A 143 -12.76 10.05 7.48
C MET A 143 -12.62 11.16 8.53
N ARG A 144 -13.63 11.35 9.38
CA ARG A 144 -13.53 12.32 10.50
C ARG A 144 -12.45 11.92 11.50
N GLU A 145 -12.28 10.63 11.76
CA GLU A 145 -11.21 10.17 12.65
C GLU A 145 -9.84 10.31 11.99
N LEU A 146 -9.71 9.95 10.71
CA LEU A 146 -8.48 10.16 9.95
C LEU A 146 -8.08 11.66 9.90
N LYS A 147 -9.06 12.54 9.73
CA LYS A 147 -8.83 13.99 9.80
C LYS A 147 -8.24 14.42 11.14
N LYS A 148 -8.75 13.91 12.28
CA LYS A 148 -8.17 14.20 13.60
C LYS A 148 -6.72 13.70 13.70
N LEU A 149 -6.41 12.52 13.16
CA LEU A 149 -5.04 12.01 13.13
C LEU A 149 -4.09 12.91 12.32
N VAL A 150 -4.59 13.54 11.24
CA VAL A 150 -3.84 14.58 10.51
C VAL A 150 -3.65 15.82 11.38
N GLU A 151 -4.69 16.32 12.03
CA GLU A 151 -4.65 17.49 12.93
C GLU A 151 -3.71 17.28 14.13
N GLU A 152 -3.61 16.04 14.61
CA GLU A 152 -2.69 15.62 15.67
C GLU A 152 -1.24 15.40 15.18
N GLY A 153 -1.00 15.43 13.86
CA GLY A 153 0.33 15.18 13.27
C GLY A 153 0.78 13.73 13.30
N LYS A 154 -0.13 12.78 13.57
CA LYS A 154 0.16 11.33 13.53
C LYS A 154 0.27 10.78 12.11
N ILE A 155 -0.47 11.38 11.17
CA ILE A 155 -0.39 11.09 9.75
C ILE A 155 -0.35 12.40 8.95
N LYS A 156 0.30 12.43 7.78
CA LYS A 156 0.34 13.64 6.94
C LYS A 156 -0.77 13.63 5.88
N TYR A 157 -0.96 12.50 5.22
CA TYR A 157 -1.86 12.36 4.08
C TYR A 157 -2.77 11.14 4.25
N ILE A 158 -3.99 11.25 3.71
CA ILE A 158 -5.01 10.19 3.76
C ILE A 158 -5.14 9.55 2.38
N GLY A 159 -5.22 8.22 2.36
CA GLY A 159 -5.54 7.44 1.17
C GLY A 159 -6.67 6.43 1.39
N LEU A 160 -7.23 5.95 0.29
CA LEU A 160 -8.16 4.81 0.28
C LEU A 160 -7.62 3.73 -0.66
N SER A 161 -7.90 2.47 -0.36
CA SER A 161 -7.58 1.37 -1.25
C SER A 161 -8.84 0.59 -1.62
N GLU A 162 -8.99 0.26 -2.90
CA GLU A 162 -10.11 -0.52 -3.45
C GLU A 162 -11.50 0.06 -3.09
N ALA A 163 -11.63 1.38 -3.11
CA ALA A 163 -12.87 2.08 -2.85
C ALA A 163 -13.64 2.39 -4.15
N SER A 164 -14.96 2.30 -4.10
CA SER A 164 -15.82 2.70 -5.21
C SER A 164 -15.77 4.21 -5.47
N ALA A 165 -16.08 4.64 -6.70
CA ALA A 165 -16.12 6.05 -7.07
C ALA A 165 -17.04 6.89 -6.16
N SER A 166 -18.21 6.35 -5.79
CA SER A 166 -19.13 7.01 -4.87
C SER A 166 -18.55 7.17 -3.46
N THR A 167 -17.85 6.15 -2.94
CA THR A 167 -17.17 6.21 -1.64
C THR A 167 -16.03 7.22 -1.67
N ILE A 168 -15.22 7.25 -2.73
CA ILE A 168 -14.13 8.22 -2.91
C ILE A 168 -14.69 9.65 -2.87
N ARG A 169 -15.77 9.95 -3.60
CA ARG A 169 -16.39 11.27 -3.61
C ARG A 169 -16.89 11.70 -2.24
N ARG A 170 -17.59 10.82 -1.54
CA ARG A 170 -18.10 11.07 -0.18
C ARG A 170 -16.99 11.30 0.83
N ALA A 171 -15.97 10.46 0.77
CA ALA A 171 -14.80 10.57 1.64
C ALA A 171 -14.04 11.89 1.41
N HIS A 172 -13.78 12.22 0.14
CA HIS A 172 -13.08 13.45 -0.25
C HIS A 172 -13.82 14.73 0.18
N ALA A 173 -15.15 14.69 0.26
CA ALA A 173 -15.96 15.81 0.75
C ALA A 173 -15.78 16.08 2.25
N VAL A 174 -15.36 15.09 3.05
CA VAL A 174 -15.08 15.27 4.48
C VAL A 174 -13.66 15.80 4.71
N HIS A 175 -12.69 15.23 4.02
CA HIS A 175 -11.29 15.64 4.02
C HIS A 175 -10.65 15.24 2.69
N PRO A 176 -9.81 16.08 2.07
CA PRO A 176 -9.12 15.74 0.85
C PRO A 176 -8.38 14.40 0.93
N ILE A 177 -8.64 13.52 -0.04
CA ILE A 177 -7.91 12.27 -0.24
C ILE A 177 -6.72 12.57 -1.13
N THR A 178 -5.54 12.14 -0.70
CA THR A 178 -4.30 12.38 -1.45
C THR A 178 -4.08 11.32 -2.52
N ALA A 179 -4.37 10.05 -2.19
CA ALA A 179 -4.16 8.94 -3.11
C ALA A 179 -5.23 7.87 -2.99
N VAL A 180 -5.52 7.23 -4.11
CA VAL A 180 -6.26 5.96 -4.17
C VAL A 180 -5.33 4.89 -4.66
N GLN A 181 -5.24 3.79 -3.91
CA GLN A 181 -4.49 2.60 -4.29
C GLN A 181 -5.44 1.56 -4.88
N ILE A 182 -5.16 1.10 -6.11
CA ILE A 182 -6.02 0.21 -6.88
C ILE A 182 -5.19 -0.77 -7.72
N GLU A 183 -5.68 -1.98 -7.97
CA GLU A 183 -5.05 -2.87 -8.94
C GLU A 183 -5.22 -2.27 -10.34
N TRP A 184 -4.11 -1.99 -10.99
CA TRP A 184 -4.13 -1.42 -12.35
C TRP A 184 -2.92 -1.89 -13.14
N SER A 185 -3.19 -2.56 -14.24
CA SER A 185 -2.18 -3.15 -15.13
C SER A 185 -2.71 -3.28 -16.56
N LEU A 186 -1.92 -3.82 -17.46
CA LEU A 186 -2.37 -4.07 -18.84
C LEU A 186 -3.52 -5.08 -18.93
N TRP A 187 -3.76 -5.90 -17.91
CA TRP A 187 -4.89 -6.82 -17.89
C TRP A 187 -5.91 -6.61 -16.75
N SER A 188 -5.65 -5.74 -15.79
CA SER A 188 -6.62 -5.28 -14.79
C SER A 188 -6.97 -3.83 -15.08
N ARG A 189 -8.01 -3.60 -15.91
CA ARG A 189 -8.34 -2.26 -16.43
C ARG A 189 -9.70 -1.73 -15.98
N ASP A 190 -10.42 -2.48 -15.14
CA ASP A 190 -11.77 -2.13 -14.67
C ASP A 190 -11.83 -0.74 -13.99
N ALA A 191 -10.75 -0.35 -13.30
CA ALA A 191 -10.64 0.97 -12.67
C ALA A 191 -10.72 2.15 -13.66
N GLU A 192 -10.52 1.91 -14.96
CA GLU A 192 -10.55 2.97 -15.99
C GLU A 192 -11.96 3.50 -16.26
N GLU A 193 -13.01 2.75 -15.92
CA GLU A 193 -14.40 3.15 -16.19
C GLU A 193 -14.86 4.26 -15.24
N ASP A 194 -14.54 4.18 -13.95
CA ASP A 194 -15.08 5.11 -12.95
C ASP A 194 -14.04 5.62 -11.94
N ILE A 195 -13.10 4.77 -11.46
CA ILE A 195 -12.14 5.15 -10.42
C ILE A 195 -11.10 6.16 -10.95
N ILE A 196 -10.52 5.89 -12.11
CA ILE A 196 -9.53 6.79 -12.71
C ILE A 196 -10.14 8.16 -13.06
N PRO A 197 -11.36 8.24 -13.69
CA PRO A 197 -12.03 9.50 -13.95
C PRO A 197 -12.30 10.32 -12.68
N ILE A 198 -12.83 9.72 -11.63
CA ILE A 198 -13.13 10.45 -10.38
C ILE A 198 -11.85 10.93 -9.68
N CYS A 199 -10.77 10.12 -9.69
CA CYS A 199 -9.49 10.55 -9.13
C CYS A 199 -8.93 11.77 -9.88
N ARG A 200 -9.03 11.79 -11.22
CA ARG A 200 -8.62 12.94 -12.04
C ARG A 200 -9.45 14.17 -11.76
N GLU A 201 -10.77 14.02 -11.66
CA GLU A 201 -11.71 15.13 -11.34
C GLU A 201 -11.34 15.78 -10.00
N LEU A 202 -11.05 14.98 -8.98
CA LEU A 202 -10.80 15.45 -7.62
C LEU A 202 -9.32 15.79 -7.33
N GLY A 203 -8.43 15.61 -8.31
CA GLY A 203 -7.00 15.84 -8.11
C GLY A 203 -6.33 14.82 -7.17
N ILE A 204 -6.87 13.60 -7.11
CA ILE A 204 -6.36 12.50 -6.29
C ILE A 204 -5.30 11.72 -7.08
N GLY A 205 -4.18 11.43 -6.45
CA GLY A 205 -3.13 10.58 -7.03
C GLY A 205 -3.56 9.12 -7.10
N ILE A 206 -3.01 8.38 -8.06
CA ILE A 206 -3.29 6.96 -8.23
C ILE A 206 -2.03 6.18 -7.95
N VAL A 207 -2.11 5.22 -7.04
CA VAL A 207 -1.05 4.26 -6.74
C VAL A 207 -1.48 2.90 -7.29
N ALA A 208 -0.90 2.53 -8.44
CA ALA A 208 -1.17 1.23 -9.06
C ALA A 208 -0.40 0.12 -8.32
N TYR A 209 -1.11 -0.85 -7.76
CA TYR A 209 -0.44 -2.06 -7.28
C TYR A 209 -0.54 -3.19 -8.31
N SER A 210 0.38 -4.16 -8.23
CA SER A 210 0.53 -5.25 -9.20
C SER A 210 0.61 -4.80 -10.68
N PRO A 211 1.35 -3.72 -11.02
CA PRO A 211 1.36 -3.16 -12.38
C PRO A 211 1.92 -4.14 -13.43
N LEU A 212 2.66 -5.16 -13.00
CA LEU A 212 3.19 -6.23 -13.85
C LEU A 212 2.37 -7.53 -13.74
N GLY A 213 1.08 -7.44 -13.34
CA GLY A 213 0.20 -8.59 -13.20
C GLY A 213 0.81 -9.66 -12.26
N ARG A 214 1.28 -9.24 -11.08
CA ARG A 214 1.95 -10.11 -10.09
C ARG A 214 3.17 -10.87 -10.65
N GLY A 215 3.84 -10.29 -11.60
CA GLY A 215 5.04 -10.83 -12.25
C GLY A 215 4.79 -11.53 -13.59
N PHE A 216 3.55 -11.81 -13.98
CA PHE A 216 3.24 -12.48 -15.25
C PHE A 216 3.63 -11.65 -16.48
N LEU A 217 3.40 -10.35 -16.45
CA LEU A 217 3.78 -9.46 -17.55
C LEU A 217 5.30 -9.29 -17.70
N ALA A 218 6.08 -9.67 -16.69
CA ALA A 218 7.54 -9.67 -16.75
C ALA A 218 8.13 -11.03 -17.10
N ALA A 219 7.66 -12.11 -16.47
CA ALA A 219 8.23 -13.45 -16.61
C ALA A 219 7.47 -14.35 -17.60
N GLY A 220 6.26 -13.95 -18.03
CA GLY A 220 5.41 -14.72 -18.92
C GLY A 220 4.85 -16.00 -18.30
N PRO A 221 4.30 -16.92 -19.12
CA PRO A 221 3.64 -18.15 -18.63
C PRO A 221 4.54 -19.05 -17.79
N LYS A 222 5.85 -19.04 -18.02
CA LYS A 222 6.83 -19.81 -17.23
C LYS A 222 6.85 -19.47 -15.74
N LEU A 223 6.31 -18.30 -15.34
CA LEU A 223 6.20 -17.97 -13.93
C LEU A 223 5.37 -19.03 -13.19
N ALA A 224 4.27 -19.49 -13.76
CA ALA A 224 3.38 -20.47 -13.13
C ALA A 224 4.07 -21.81 -12.86
N GLU A 225 5.00 -22.21 -13.71
CA GLU A 225 5.75 -23.47 -13.58
C GLU A 225 6.76 -23.45 -12.42
N ASN A 226 7.22 -22.25 -12.04
CA ASN A 226 8.28 -22.06 -11.05
C ASN A 226 7.76 -21.53 -9.70
N LEU A 227 6.45 -21.39 -9.50
CA LEU A 227 5.88 -20.98 -8.21
C LEU A 227 5.99 -22.11 -7.18
N GLU A 228 6.37 -21.76 -5.96
CA GLU A 228 6.35 -22.68 -4.82
C GLU A 228 4.91 -23.08 -4.46
N ASN A 229 4.72 -24.20 -3.73
CA ASN A 229 3.39 -24.72 -3.46
C ASN A 229 2.53 -23.83 -2.56
N ASP A 230 3.16 -23.04 -1.70
CA ASP A 230 2.56 -22.08 -0.77
C ASP A 230 2.45 -20.66 -1.36
N ASP A 231 2.89 -20.46 -2.61
CA ASP A 231 2.77 -19.18 -3.29
C ASP A 231 1.30 -18.88 -3.64
N PHE A 232 0.77 -17.80 -3.05
CA PHE A 232 -0.62 -17.36 -3.27
C PHE A 232 -0.98 -17.17 -4.75
N ARG A 233 -0.01 -16.83 -5.61
CA ARG A 233 -0.22 -16.69 -7.05
C ARG A 233 -0.64 -17.98 -7.71
N LYS A 234 -0.24 -19.12 -7.16
CA LYS A 234 -0.62 -20.44 -7.68
C LYS A 234 -2.13 -20.68 -7.59
N ALA A 235 -2.75 -20.19 -6.50
CA ALA A 235 -4.19 -20.33 -6.31
C ALA A 235 -5.01 -19.31 -7.13
N THR A 236 -4.48 -18.11 -7.35
CA THR A 236 -5.23 -17.02 -8.01
C THR A 236 -5.02 -16.96 -9.52
N THR A 237 -3.86 -17.36 -10.04
CA THR A 237 -3.48 -17.14 -11.43
C THR A 237 -3.70 -18.38 -12.31
N VAL A 238 -3.56 -19.58 -11.75
CA VAL A 238 -3.80 -20.84 -12.49
C VAL A 238 -5.27 -21.01 -12.84
N ILE A 239 -6.18 -20.42 -12.05
CA ILE A 239 -7.62 -20.44 -12.36
C ILE A 239 -7.91 -19.62 -13.63
N CYS A 240 -7.27 -18.50 -13.85
CA CYS A 240 -7.48 -17.66 -15.04
C CYS A 240 -6.90 -18.27 -16.33
N ILE A 241 -5.84 -19.08 -16.23
CA ILE A 241 -5.22 -19.71 -17.42
C ILE A 241 -5.97 -20.97 -17.84
N LYS A 242 -6.58 -21.71 -16.91
CA LYS A 242 -7.33 -22.94 -17.20
C LYS A 242 -8.76 -22.75 -17.72
N THR A 243 -9.29 -21.53 -17.67
CA THR A 243 -10.65 -21.24 -18.14
C THR A 243 -10.71 -20.74 -19.59
N HIS A 244 -9.61 -20.79 -20.33
CA HIS A 244 -9.51 -20.33 -21.73
C HIS A 244 -8.99 -21.40 -22.70
N ASP A 245 -9.10 -22.70 -22.34
CA ASP A 245 -8.98 -23.84 -23.28
C ASP A 245 -10.34 -24.33 -23.74
#